data_85066ae10d06aab7eb88a15ac2fd600e
#
_entry.id   85066ae10d06aab7eb88a15ac2fd600e
#
_cell.length_a   1.000
_cell.length_b   1.000
_cell.length_c   1.000
_cell.angle_alpha   90.00
_cell.angle_beta   90.00
_cell.angle_gamma   90.00
#
_symmetry.space_group_name_H-M   'P 1'
#
loop_
_entity.id
_entity.type
_entity.pdbx_description
1 polymer ?
#
loop_
_entity_poly.entity_id
_entity_poly.type
_entity_poly.pdbx_seq_one_letter_code
_entity_poly.pdbx_strand_id
1 'polypeptide(L)'
;RFNDGIVAATKGKRTLDTFQSAANDAVAAAKIEIAAFYDTAKDNLKTLASEAGEYRFMFADLQQIVFKPAEDFSNLVKSRIAEHKAVEQRKLDIERERIRAEEQEKLEAEQDAQQRASPEVDEKKRIADDELAAAAGIDNAAISFDPAISTPPNPVRTILITESEYLKLLD
;
A
#
# COMPACT_ATOMS: atom_id res chain seq x y z
N ARG A 1 26.31 -25.95 -27.65
CA ARG A 1 25.23 -25.82 -28.63
C ARG A 1 25.75 -25.41 -30.01
N PHE A 2 26.46 -24.28 -30.18
CA PHE A 2 26.98 -23.84 -31.50
C PHE A 2 28.11 -24.74 -32.03
N ASN A 3 29.06 -25.17 -31.20
CA ASN A 3 30.10 -26.11 -31.56
C ASN A 3 29.52 -27.44 -32.05
N ASP A 4 28.51 -27.94 -31.37
CA ASP A 4 27.88 -29.22 -31.75
C ASP A 4 27.25 -29.14 -33.14
N GLY A 5 26.65 -28.00 -33.47
CA GLY A 5 26.10 -27.73 -34.81
C GLY A 5 27.15 -27.73 -35.91
N ILE A 6 28.31 -27.13 -35.66
CA ILE A 6 29.42 -27.11 -36.63
C ILE A 6 29.99 -28.54 -36.81
N VAL A 7 30.20 -29.26 -35.70
CA VAL A 7 30.70 -30.65 -35.77
C VAL A 7 29.72 -31.55 -36.50
N ALA A 8 28.41 -31.41 -36.24
CA ALA A 8 27.39 -32.19 -36.94
C ALA A 8 27.34 -31.89 -38.45
N ALA A 9 27.41 -30.60 -38.83
CA ALA A 9 27.37 -30.18 -40.24
C ALA A 9 28.59 -30.66 -41.05
N THR A 10 29.75 -30.79 -40.42
CA THR A 10 31.00 -31.23 -41.08
C THR A 10 31.21 -32.74 -41.05
N LYS A 11 30.46 -33.48 -40.23
CA LYS A 11 30.58 -34.93 -40.13
C LYS A 11 30.24 -35.63 -41.44
N GLY A 12 31.14 -36.56 -41.87
CA GLY A 12 30.94 -37.34 -43.09
C GLY A 12 31.30 -36.64 -44.40
N LYS A 13 31.79 -35.41 -44.38
CA LYS A 13 32.31 -34.73 -45.57
C LYS A 13 33.64 -35.33 -45.97
N ARG A 14 33.75 -35.73 -47.28
CA ARG A 14 34.90 -36.50 -47.81
C ARG A 14 35.94 -35.65 -48.54
N THR A 15 35.60 -34.46 -48.99
CA THR A 15 36.52 -33.57 -49.68
C THR A 15 36.71 -32.27 -48.86
N LEU A 16 37.87 -31.62 -49.03
CA LEU A 16 38.17 -30.38 -48.32
C LEU A 16 37.17 -29.31 -48.64
N ASP A 17 36.79 -29.16 -49.92
CA ASP A 17 35.84 -28.13 -50.38
C ASP A 17 34.46 -28.32 -49.74
N THR A 18 33.95 -29.57 -49.70
CA THR A 18 32.64 -29.86 -49.08
C THR A 18 32.66 -29.67 -47.59
N PHE A 19 33.79 -29.96 -46.91
CA PHE A 19 33.98 -29.71 -45.49
C PHE A 19 33.99 -28.17 -45.24
N GLN A 20 34.78 -27.43 -46.02
CA GLN A 20 34.91 -25.97 -45.83
C GLN A 20 33.58 -25.24 -46.10
N SER A 21 32.85 -25.62 -47.14
CA SER A 21 31.51 -25.07 -47.41
C SER A 21 30.56 -25.33 -46.25
N ALA A 22 30.47 -26.59 -45.79
CA ALA A 22 29.57 -26.95 -44.66
C ALA A 22 29.94 -26.22 -43.36
N ALA A 23 31.23 -26.03 -43.09
CA ALA A 23 31.71 -25.32 -41.93
C ALA A 23 31.33 -23.81 -42.04
N ASN A 24 31.53 -23.19 -43.18
CA ASN A 24 31.16 -21.80 -43.40
C ASN A 24 29.63 -21.57 -43.28
N ASP A 25 28.84 -22.48 -43.83
CA ASP A 25 27.37 -22.40 -43.72
C ASP A 25 26.91 -22.55 -42.26
N ALA A 26 27.50 -23.49 -41.51
CA ALA A 26 27.20 -23.66 -40.10
C ALA A 26 27.62 -22.46 -39.24
N VAL A 27 28.75 -21.84 -39.55
CA VAL A 27 29.20 -20.59 -38.88
C VAL A 27 28.28 -19.43 -39.24
N ALA A 28 27.84 -19.32 -40.49
CA ALA A 28 26.89 -18.28 -40.90
C ALA A 28 25.55 -18.43 -40.17
N ALA A 29 25.01 -19.67 -40.10
CA ALA A 29 23.81 -19.96 -39.33
C ALA A 29 23.95 -19.60 -37.84
N ALA A 30 25.06 -20.00 -37.23
CA ALA A 30 25.34 -19.65 -35.84
C ALA A 30 25.43 -18.16 -35.58
N LYS A 31 26.02 -17.38 -36.50
CA LYS A 31 26.05 -15.90 -36.41
C LYS A 31 24.64 -15.30 -36.45
N ILE A 32 23.76 -15.82 -37.31
CA ILE A 32 22.37 -15.36 -37.38
C ILE A 32 21.62 -15.65 -36.07
N GLU A 33 21.77 -16.86 -35.53
CA GLU A 33 21.16 -17.19 -34.24
C GLU A 33 21.67 -16.29 -33.10
N ILE A 34 23.00 -16.06 -33.03
CA ILE A 34 23.60 -15.18 -32.02
C ILE A 34 23.05 -13.76 -32.13
N ALA A 35 22.93 -13.24 -33.37
CA ALA A 35 22.37 -11.91 -33.60
C ALA A 35 20.91 -11.83 -33.12
N ALA A 36 20.09 -12.85 -33.43
CA ALA A 36 18.71 -12.90 -32.98
C ALA A 36 18.58 -12.95 -31.44
N PHE A 37 19.44 -13.72 -30.75
CA PHE A 37 19.49 -13.72 -29.29
C PHE A 37 19.91 -12.36 -28.72
N TYR A 38 20.90 -11.71 -29.35
CA TYR A 38 21.34 -10.37 -28.93
C TYR A 38 20.23 -9.34 -29.08
N ASP A 39 19.53 -9.35 -30.20
CA ASP A 39 18.44 -8.41 -30.47
C ASP A 39 17.28 -8.64 -29.47
N THR A 40 16.91 -9.90 -29.23
CA THR A 40 15.91 -10.25 -28.21
C THR A 40 16.31 -9.74 -26.82
N ALA A 41 17.54 -9.99 -26.38
CA ALA A 41 18.02 -9.52 -25.11
C ALA A 41 18.03 -8.00 -25.01
N LYS A 42 18.46 -7.31 -26.06
CA LYS A 42 18.51 -5.86 -26.15
C LYS A 42 17.11 -5.24 -26.03
N ASP A 43 16.12 -5.81 -26.71
CA ASP A 43 14.75 -5.30 -26.67
C ASP A 43 14.08 -5.60 -25.34
N ASN A 44 14.31 -6.76 -24.75
CA ASN A 44 13.85 -7.09 -23.41
C ASN A 44 14.46 -6.17 -22.35
N LEU A 45 15.74 -5.81 -22.49
CA LEU A 45 16.37 -4.83 -21.59
C LEU A 45 15.76 -3.43 -21.71
N LYS A 46 15.37 -3.00 -22.92
CA LYS A 46 14.64 -1.73 -23.12
C LYS A 46 13.26 -1.80 -22.47
N THR A 47 12.54 -2.91 -22.65
CA THR A 47 11.24 -3.14 -22.01
C THR A 47 11.36 -3.09 -20.50
N LEU A 48 12.36 -3.76 -19.90
CA LEU A 48 12.62 -3.67 -18.47
C LEU A 48 12.92 -2.24 -18.02
N ALA A 49 13.73 -1.51 -18.80
CA ALA A 49 14.07 -0.13 -18.46
C ALA A 49 12.85 0.81 -18.46
N SER A 50 11.90 0.59 -19.38
CA SER A 50 10.68 1.39 -19.49
C SER A 50 9.59 0.98 -18.49
N GLU A 51 9.41 -0.32 -18.24
CA GLU A 51 8.29 -0.84 -17.44
C GLU A 51 8.64 -0.99 -15.96
N ALA A 52 9.87 -1.38 -15.63
CA ALA A 52 10.23 -1.69 -14.23
C ALA A 52 10.51 -0.44 -13.38
N GLY A 53 11.00 0.66 -13.96
CA GLY A 53 11.28 1.88 -13.21
C GLY A 53 12.03 1.63 -11.91
N GLU A 54 11.41 1.96 -10.78
CA GLU A 54 11.94 1.76 -9.42
C GLU A 54 11.98 0.28 -8.98
N TYR A 55 11.20 -0.60 -9.61
CA TYR A 55 11.10 -2.03 -9.28
C TYR A 55 12.21 -2.90 -9.89
N ARG A 56 13.25 -2.31 -10.47
CA ARG A 56 14.38 -3.05 -11.11
C ARG A 56 15.07 -4.04 -10.16
N PHE A 57 15.08 -3.77 -8.87
CA PHE A 57 15.69 -4.64 -7.86
C PHE A 57 15.04 -6.02 -7.78
N MET A 58 13.79 -6.17 -8.25
CA MET A 58 13.06 -7.44 -8.26
C MET A 58 13.56 -8.45 -9.30
N PHE A 59 14.43 -8.00 -10.22
CA PHE A 59 14.89 -8.79 -11.37
C PHE A 59 16.35 -9.22 -11.22
N ALA A 60 16.71 -9.76 -10.04
CA ALA A 60 18.04 -10.31 -9.78
C ALA A 60 18.39 -11.50 -10.72
N ASP A 61 17.35 -12.18 -11.22
CA ASP A 61 17.45 -13.32 -12.17
C ASP A 61 17.43 -12.87 -13.65
N LEU A 62 17.66 -11.60 -13.93
CA LEU A 62 17.58 -11.03 -15.28
C LEU A 62 18.38 -11.82 -16.32
N GLN A 63 19.56 -12.32 -15.96
CA GLN A 63 20.41 -13.12 -16.87
C GLN A 63 19.73 -14.39 -17.37
N GLN A 64 18.79 -14.94 -16.60
CA GLN A 64 18.07 -16.16 -16.96
C GLN A 64 16.82 -15.86 -17.81
N ILE A 65 16.19 -14.72 -17.58
CA ILE A 65 14.90 -14.39 -18.19
C ILE A 65 15.03 -13.51 -19.42
N VAL A 66 16.17 -12.82 -19.61
CA VAL A 66 16.34 -11.82 -20.68
C VAL A 66 16.21 -12.39 -22.10
N PHE A 67 16.41 -13.70 -22.27
CA PHE A 67 16.29 -14.38 -23.57
C PHE A 67 14.91 -14.98 -23.84
N LYS A 68 13.92 -14.72 -22.98
CA LYS A 68 12.53 -15.13 -23.23
C LYS A 68 11.94 -14.38 -24.43
N PRO A 69 10.91 -14.94 -25.09
CA PRO A 69 10.15 -14.19 -26.08
C PRO A 69 9.66 -12.84 -25.50
N ALA A 70 9.63 -11.81 -26.31
CA ALA A 70 9.35 -10.43 -25.85
C ALA A 70 8.01 -10.31 -25.10
N GLU A 71 6.98 -11.01 -25.57
CA GLU A 71 5.66 -11.03 -24.92
C GLU A 71 5.72 -11.70 -23.54
N ASP A 72 6.34 -12.88 -23.44
CA ASP A 72 6.50 -13.61 -22.18
C ASP A 72 7.32 -12.79 -21.17
N PHE A 73 8.35 -12.10 -21.65
CA PHE A 73 9.18 -11.24 -20.82
C PHE A 73 8.39 -10.03 -20.29
N SER A 74 7.65 -9.33 -21.15
CA SER A 74 6.82 -8.19 -20.74
C SER A 74 5.74 -8.60 -19.74
N ASN A 75 5.05 -9.72 -20.00
CA ASN A 75 4.05 -10.27 -19.08
C ASN A 75 4.64 -10.63 -17.71
N LEU A 76 5.83 -11.24 -17.70
CA LEU A 76 6.54 -11.57 -16.47
C LEU A 76 6.92 -10.29 -15.67
N VAL A 77 7.40 -9.26 -16.35
CA VAL A 77 7.75 -7.97 -15.72
C VAL A 77 6.51 -7.36 -15.08
N LYS A 78 5.41 -7.27 -15.82
CA LYS A 78 4.14 -6.70 -15.33
C LYS A 78 3.56 -7.49 -14.16
N SER A 79 3.58 -8.82 -14.24
CA SER A 79 3.06 -9.69 -13.18
C SER A 79 3.83 -9.50 -11.87
N ARG A 80 5.16 -9.53 -11.91
CA ARG A 80 5.99 -9.33 -10.72
C ARG A 80 5.76 -7.97 -10.07
N ILE A 81 5.68 -6.91 -10.87
CA ILE A 81 5.41 -5.56 -10.37
C ILE A 81 4.01 -5.48 -9.75
N ALA A 82 3.00 -6.05 -10.39
CA ALA A 82 1.64 -6.07 -9.87
C ALA A 82 1.54 -6.84 -8.55
N GLU A 83 2.19 -7.99 -8.44
CA GLU A 83 2.27 -8.78 -7.22
C GLU A 83 2.93 -8.01 -6.07
N HIS A 84 4.04 -7.33 -6.36
CA HIS A 84 4.73 -6.51 -5.35
C HIS A 84 3.85 -5.37 -4.86
N LYS A 85 3.25 -4.62 -5.79
CA LYS A 85 2.31 -3.53 -5.43
C LYS A 85 1.13 -4.03 -4.61
N ALA A 86 0.59 -5.19 -4.94
CA ALA A 86 -0.50 -5.79 -4.17
C ALA A 86 -0.06 -6.16 -2.73
N VAL A 87 1.16 -6.65 -2.56
CA VAL A 87 1.72 -6.94 -1.22
C VAL A 87 1.95 -5.65 -0.43
N GLU A 88 2.50 -4.61 -1.06
CA GLU A 88 2.68 -3.30 -0.41
C GLU A 88 1.35 -2.70 0.02
N GLN A 89 0.36 -2.73 -0.87
CA GLN A 89 -0.97 -2.22 -0.57
C GLN A 89 -1.62 -2.96 0.61
N ARG A 90 -1.53 -4.29 0.65
CA ARG A 90 -2.03 -5.08 1.79
C ARG A 90 -1.36 -4.70 3.11
N LYS A 91 -0.04 -4.45 3.10
CA LYS A 91 0.68 -4.00 4.31
C LYS A 91 0.17 -2.64 4.79
N LEU A 92 -0.05 -1.71 3.86
CA LEU A 92 -0.60 -0.39 4.18
C LEU A 92 -2.03 -0.49 4.72
N ASP A 93 -2.86 -1.35 4.15
CA ASP A 93 -4.24 -1.53 4.60
C ASP A 93 -4.29 -2.15 6.00
N ILE A 94 -3.47 -3.16 6.30
CA ILE A 94 -3.33 -3.74 7.64
C ILE A 94 -2.87 -2.68 8.65
N GLU A 95 -1.89 -1.86 8.29
CA GLU A 95 -1.40 -0.80 9.17
C GLU A 95 -2.47 0.27 9.44
N ARG A 96 -3.24 0.65 8.40
CA ARG A 96 -4.36 1.56 8.56
C ARG A 96 -5.46 1.00 9.47
N GLU A 97 -5.77 -0.29 9.33
CA GLU A 97 -6.74 -0.96 10.22
C GLU A 97 -6.25 -1.00 11.66
N ARG A 98 -4.96 -1.27 11.87
CA ARG A 98 -4.36 -1.25 13.21
C ARG A 98 -4.49 0.14 13.86
N ILE A 99 -4.11 1.19 13.12
CA ILE A 99 -4.20 2.56 13.61
C ILE A 99 -5.65 2.92 13.96
N ARG A 100 -6.62 2.58 13.10
CA ARG A 100 -8.04 2.82 13.39
C ARG A 100 -8.53 2.08 14.63
N ALA A 101 -8.12 0.83 14.80
CA ALA A 101 -8.48 0.04 15.96
C ALA A 101 -7.91 0.65 17.26
N GLU A 102 -6.65 1.08 17.24
CA GLU A 102 -6.00 1.76 18.37
C GLU A 102 -6.67 3.11 18.69
N GLU A 103 -7.07 3.88 17.67
CA GLU A 103 -7.79 5.15 17.86
C GLU A 103 -9.18 4.91 18.44
N GLN A 104 -9.89 3.89 17.96
CA GLN A 104 -11.21 3.54 18.46
C GLN A 104 -11.15 3.05 19.90
N GLU A 105 -10.19 2.21 20.24
CA GLU A 105 -9.98 1.74 21.63
C GLU A 105 -9.70 2.91 22.58
N LYS A 106 -8.87 3.88 22.17
CA LYS A 106 -8.60 5.09 22.94
C LYS A 106 -9.87 5.93 23.15
N LEU A 107 -10.66 6.09 22.09
CA LEU A 107 -11.91 6.85 22.16
C LEU A 107 -12.92 6.19 23.09
N GLU A 108 -13.07 4.88 23.00
CA GLU A 108 -13.93 4.10 23.89
C GLU A 108 -13.46 4.18 25.36
N ALA A 109 -12.16 4.06 25.59
CA ALA A 109 -11.58 4.20 26.93
C ALA A 109 -11.79 5.61 27.51
N GLU A 110 -11.67 6.65 26.68
CA GLU A 110 -11.93 8.03 27.10
C GLU A 110 -13.41 8.26 27.42
N GLN A 111 -14.32 7.73 26.59
CA GLN A 111 -15.77 7.80 26.86
C GLN A 111 -16.16 7.06 28.13
N ASP A 112 -15.60 5.87 28.35
CA ASP A 112 -15.80 5.11 29.57
C ASP A 112 -15.30 5.87 30.80
N ALA A 113 -14.12 6.48 30.70
CA ALA A 113 -13.56 7.30 31.78
C ALA A 113 -14.44 8.52 32.07
N GLN A 114 -14.97 9.20 31.07
CA GLN A 114 -15.90 10.32 31.25
C GLN A 114 -17.22 9.88 31.86
N GLN A 115 -17.78 8.74 31.44
CA GLN A 115 -19.01 8.20 32.02
C GLN A 115 -18.84 7.80 33.48
N ARG A 116 -17.67 7.29 33.87
CA ARG A 116 -17.38 6.95 35.29
C ARG A 116 -17.12 8.17 36.16
N ALA A 117 -16.54 9.22 35.58
CA ALA A 117 -16.28 10.48 36.30
C ALA A 117 -17.55 11.31 36.52
N SER A 118 -18.54 11.22 35.62
CA SER A 118 -19.78 12.01 35.69
C SER A 118 -20.59 11.77 36.97
N PRO A 119 -20.90 10.52 37.39
CA PRO A 119 -21.68 10.27 38.62
C PRO A 119 -20.96 10.66 39.93
N GLU A 120 -19.61 10.59 39.95
CA GLU A 120 -18.86 11.04 41.14
C GLU A 120 -18.87 12.57 41.29
N VAL A 121 -18.88 13.29 40.21
CA VAL A 121 -18.97 14.78 40.21
C VAL A 121 -20.37 15.21 40.69
N ASP A 122 -21.41 14.57 40.16
CA ASP A 122 -22.79 14.86 40.53
C ASP A 122 -23.07 14.49 42.02
N GLU A 123 -22.54 13.37 42.52
CA GLU A 123 -22.70 12.97 43.90
C GLU A 123 -21.93 13.92 44.87
N LYS A 124 -20.69 14.31 44.51
CA LYS A 124 -19.93 15.31 45.28
C LYS A 124 -20.62 16.67 45.31
N LYS A 125 -21.26 17.07 44.21
CA LYS A 125 -22.02 18.32 44.14
C LYS A 125 -23.29 18.26 45.00
N ARG A 126 -24.02 17.15 44.97
CA ARG A 126 -25.21 16.94 45.82
C ARG A 126 -24.84 16.95 47.29
N ILE A 127 -23.74 16.28 47.71
CA ILE A 127 -23.28 16.31 49.10
C ILE A 127 -22.89 17.72 49.51
N ALA A 128 -22.19 18.49 48.68
CA ALA A 128 -21.80 19.85 48.97
C ALA A 128 -23.02 20.81 49.03
N ASP A 129 -24.02 20.61 48.19
CA ASP A 129 -25.25 21.39 48.22
C ASP A 129 -26.11 21.05 49.45
N ASP A 130 -26.17 19.79 49.87
CA ASP A 130 -26.83 19.35 51.10
C ASP A 130 -26.13 19.86 52.38
N GLU A 131 -24.81 19.87 52.43
CA GLU A 131 -24.01 20.44 53.53
C GLU A 131 -24.21 21.95 53.61
N LEU A 132 -24.28 22.67 52.49
CA LEU A 132 -24.51 24.09 52.41
C LEU A 132 -25.94 24.43 52.86
N ALA A 133 -26.92 23.63 52.47
CA ALA A 133 -28.33 23.82 52.92
C ALA A 133 -28.51 23.56 54.43
N ALA A 134 -27.81 22.55 54.94
CA ALA A 134 -27.82 22.26 56.39
C ALA A 134 -27.13 23.36 57.23
N ALA A 135 -26.05 23.95 56.70
CA ALA A 135 -25.34 25.07 57.35
C ALA A 135 -26.13 26.37 57.30
N ALA A 136 -26.99 26.57 56.31
CA ALA A 136 -27.85 27.74 56.18
C ALA A 136 -29.16 27.68 56.99
N GLY A 137 -29.47 26.51 57.64
CA GLY A 137 -30.70 26.35 58.43
C GLY A 137 -31.99 26.41 57.62
N ILE A 138 -31.91 26.15 56.33
CA ILE A 138 -33.05 26.17 55.41
C ILE A 138 -33.57 24.73 55.25
N ASP A 139 -34.73 24.47 55.89
CA ASP A 139 -35.48 23.24 55.73
C ASP A 139 -35.96 23.12 54.27
N ASN A 140 -35.43 22.16 53.52
CA ASN A 140 -35.68 21.92 52.10
C ASN A 140 -37.12 21.41 51.83
N ALA A 141 -37.98 21.41 52.77
CA ALA A 141 -39.34 20.85 52.66
C ALA A 141 -40.40 21.83 52.06
N ALA A 142 -39.99 23.06 51.70
CA ALA A 142 -40.98 24.09 51.30
C ALA A 142 -40.73 24.74 49.93
N ILE A 143 -39.83 24.24 49.06
CA ILE A 143 -39.69 24.79 47.72
C ILE A 143 -40.47 23.92 46.72
N SER A 144 -41.75 24.24 46.56
CA SER A 144 -42.51 23.75 45.38
C SER A 144 -41.92 24.35 44.10
N PHE A 145 -41.27 23.49 43.31
CA PHE A 145 -40.72 23.89 42.04
C PHE A 145 -41.87 23.99 41.04
N ASP A 146 -42.14 25.20 40.53
CA ASP A 146 -43.09 25.47 39.44
C ASP A 146 -42.42 25.11 38.11
N PRO A 147 -42.89 24.10 37.32
CA PRO A 147 -42.23 23.63 36.11
C PRO A 147 -42.38 24.54 34.90
N ALA A 148 -42.88 25.78 35.05
CA ALA A 148 -43.31 26.61 33.89
C ALA A 148 -42.24 27.54 33.29
N ILE A 149 -40.97 27.53 33.79
CA ILE A 149 -39.92 28.40 33.22
C ILE A 149 -38.66 27.56 32.99
N SER A 150 -38.74 26.68 32.02
CA SER A 150 -37.55 26.04 31.44
C SER A 150 -37.45 26.51 29.97
N THR A 151 -36.76 27.61 29.76
CA THR A 151 -36.25 27.93 28.42
C THR A 151 -35.03 27.01 28.14
N PRO A 152 -35.03 26.23 27.06
CA PRO A 152 -33.90 25.38 26.76
C PRO A 152 -32.65 26.26 26.47
N PRO A 153 -31.48 25.81 26.89
CA PRO A 153 -30.24 26.51 26.55
C PRO A 153 -30.06 26.53 25.03
N ASN A 154 -29.70 27.74 24.54
CA ASN A 154 -29.40 28.02 23.15
C ASN A 154 -28.48 26.91 22.55
N PRO A 155 -28.83 26.27 21.44
CA PRO A 155 -27.98 25.24 20.87
C PRO A 155 -26.65 25.87 20.44
N VAL A 156 -25.56 25.34 20.99
CA VAL A 156 -24.22 25.67 20.53
C VAL A 156 -24.17 25.37 19.03
N ARG A 157 -24.05 26.39 18.19
CA ARG A 157 -23.84 26.26 16.76
C ARG A 157 -22.48 25.58 16.55
N THR A 158 -22.49 24.29 16.33
CA THR A 158 -21.32 23.57 15.79
C THR A 158 -21.14 24.06 14.35
N ILE A 159 -20.14 24.88 14.11
CA ILE A 159 -19.76 25.30 12.75
C ILE A 159 -19.01 24.14 12.17
N LEU A 160 -19.66 23.35 11.32
CA LEU A 160 -19.00 22.36 10.46
C LEU A 160 -18.28 23.13 9.35
N ILE A 161 -16.99 23.36 9.55
CA ILE A 161 -16.11 23.90 8.51
C ILE A 161 -15.89 22.78 7.50
N THR A 162 -16.26 23.00 6.25
CA THR A 162 -15.99 22.04 5.17
C THR A 162 -14.50 22.06 4.83
N GLU A 163 -13.99 20.92 4.33
CA GLU A 163 -12.58 20.75 3.93
C GLU A 163 -12.12 21.83 2.93
N SER A 164 -13.03 22.29 2.08
CA SER A 164 -12.83 23.42 1.14
C SER A 164 -12.62 24.77 1.81
N GLU A 165 -13.20 25.00 2.98
CA GLU A 165 -13.03 26.25 3.75
C GLU A 165 -11.75 26.22 4.59
N TYR A 166 -11.35 25.02 5.06
CA TYR A 166 -10.10 24.84 5.79
C TYR A 166 -8.87 25.10 4.91
N LEU A 167 -8.92 24.67 3.64
CA LEU A 167 -7.82 24.91 2.68
C LEU A 167 -7.65 26.40 2.31
N LYS A 168 -8.68 27.22 2.42
CA LYS A 168 -8.61 28.67 2.16
C LYS A 168 -8.01 29.48 3.32
N LEU A 169 -7.82 28.89 4.49
CA LEU A 169 -7.21 29.53 5.65
C LEU A 169 -5.69 29.30 5.75
N LEU A 170 -5.12 28.50 4.82
CA LEU A 170 -3.70 28.17 4.79
C LEU A 170 -2.91 28.93 3.70
N ASP A 171 -3.56 29.80 2.92
CA ASP A 171 -2.96 30.79 2.04
C ASP A 171 -2.97 32.19 2.74
#